data_841bcf5e2cb84092540598eeb8a3a045
#
_entry.id   841bcf5e2cb84092540598eeb8a3a045
#
_cell.length_a   1.000
_cell.length_b   1.000
_cell.length_c   1.000
_cell.angle_alpha   90.00
_cell.angle_beta   90.00
_cell.angle_gamma   90.00
#
_symmetry.space_group_name_H-M   'P 1'
#
loop_
_entity.id
_entity.type
_entity.pdbx_description
1 polymer ?
#
loop_
_entity_poly.entity_id
_entity_poly.type
_entity_poly.pdbx_seq_one_letter_code
_entity_poly.pdbx_strand_id
1 'polypeptide(L)'
;MPLFHKFFFSKFQIRIDDAREFVKTGKVEIADILVFYNSATDALLKQYAKEVRVIQGSTAWKTAIVYEHILRAIDNIGINAAYVIKFFLRGVLSNEETVQYIRSKILFLDYLEQASSFSPVVDRRLKMIRNGKNYRKLLEM
;
A
#
# COMPACT_ATOMS: atom_id res chain seq x y z
N MET A 1 1.26 -27.74 -3.30
CA MET A 1 0.60 -26.40 -3.35
C MET A 1 -0.81 -26.59 -3.84
N PRO A 2 -1.82 -26.16 -3.12
CA PRO A 2 -3.22 -26.45 -3.48
C PRO A 2 -3.62 -25.72 -4.76
N LEU A 3 -4.42 -26.37 -5.59
CA LEU A 3 -5.03 -25.86 -6.84
C LEU A 3 -5.73 -24.50 -6.68
N PHE A 4 -6.17 -24.18 -5.48
CA PHE A 4 -6.83 -22.93 -5.12
C PHE A 4 -5.95 -21.69 -5.34
N HIS A 5 -4.65 -21.77 -5.04
CA HIS A 5 -3.69 -20.68 -5.28
C HIS A 5 -3.55 -20.36 -6.78
N LYS A 6 -3.42 -21.37 -7.62
CA LYS A 6 -3.31 -21.20 -9.08
C LYS A 6 -4.55 -20.51 -9.67
N PHE A 7 -5.74 -20.91 -9.21
CA PHE A 7 -7.01 -20.40 -9.73
C PHE A 7 -7.28 -18.95 -9.27
N PHE A 8 -6.91 -18.60 -8.04
CA PHE A 8 -7.04 -17.24 -7.52
C PHE A 8 -6.11 -16.28 -8.28
N PHE A 9 -4.84 -16.64 -8.45
CA PHE A 9 -3.87 -15.82 -9.17
C PHE A 9 -4.22 -15.63 -10.65
N SER A 10 -4.72 -16.67 -11.33
CA SER A 10 -5.08 -16.54 -12.75
C SER A 10 -6.27 -15.59 -12.96
N LYS A 11 -7.32 -15.69 -12.15
CA LYS A 11 -8.44 -14.72 -12.21
C LYS A 11 -8.02 -13.30 -11.88
N PHE A 12 -7.09 -13.15 -10.94
CA PHE A 12 -6.57 -11.87 -10.55
C PHE A 12 -5.74 -11.23 -11.67
N GLN A 13 -4.90 -12.03 -12.32
CA GLN A 13 -4.09 -11.58 -13.46
C GLN A 13 -4.95 -11.12 -14.63
N ILE A 14 -5.99 -11.88 -15.00
CA ILE A 14 -6.94 -11.49 -16.05
C ILE A 14 -7.57 -10.13 -15.72
N ARG A 15 -8.04 -9.91 -14.49
CA ARG A 15 -8.64 -8.62 -14.09
C ARG A 15 -7.66 -7.46 -14.14
N ILE A 16 -6.38 -7.69 -13.84
CA ILE A 16 -5.34 -6.65 -13.96
C ILE A 16 -5.10 -6.32 -15.44
N ASP A 17 -5.04 -7.33 -16.29
CA ASP A 17 -4.80 -7.12 -17.72
C ASP A 17 -5.99 -6.41 -18.38
N ASP A 18 -7.23 -6.78 -18.03
CA ASP A 18 -8.44 -6.06 -18.46
C ASP A 18 -8.41 -4.59 -18.02
N ALA A 19 -8.03 -4.31 -16.77
CA ALA A 19 -7.92 -2.96 -16.26
C ALA A 19 -6.83 -2.15 -16.98
N ARG A 20 -5.69 -2.78 -17.31
CA ARG A 20 -4.62 -2.13 -18.08
C ARG A 20 -5.07 -1.78 -19.50
N GLU A 21 -5.79 -2.67 -20.18
CA GLU A 21 -6.35 -2.40 -21.49
C GLU A 21 -7.39 -1.27 -21.42
N PHE A 22 -8.24 -1.25 -20.40
CA PHE A 22 -9.22 -0.19 -20.19
C PHE A 22 -8.55 1.17 -19.96
N VAL A 23 -7.46 1.23 -19.19
CA VAL A 23 -6.66 2.46 -19.00
C VAL A 23 -6.07 2.96 -20.32
N LYS A 24 -5.63 2.09 -21.21
CA LYS A 24 -5.09 2.47 -22.53
C LYS A 24 -6.12 3.19 -23.41
N THR A 25 -7.40 2.98 -23.18
CA THR A 25 -8.46 3.70 -23.94
C THR A 25 -8.51 5.20 -23.64
N GLY A 26 -7.84 5.67 -22.59
CA GLY A 26 -7.81 7.08 -22.16
C GLY A 26 -9.15 7.63 -21.64
N LYS A 27 -10.17 6.78 -21.46
CA LYS A 27 -11.53 7.16 -21.02
C LYS A 27 -11.75 6.94 -19.52
N VAL A 28 -10.69 6.64 -18.75
CA VAL A 28 -10.80 6.24 -17.36
C VAL A 28 -10.40 7.39 -16.44
N GLU A 29 -11.21 7.66 -15.45
CA GLU A 29 -10.87 8.58 -14.35
C GLU A 29 -9.79 7.96 -13.46
N ILE A 30 -8.85 8.79 -12.97
CA ILE A 30 -7.82 8.35 -12.03
C ILE A 30 -8.44 7.70 -10.78
N ALA A 31 -9.61 8.20 -10.35
CA ALA A 31 -10.34 7.65 -9.22
C ALA A 31 -10.72 6.17 -9.43
N ASP A 32 -11.20 5.80 -10.62
CA ASP A 32 -11.61 4.43 -10.94
C ASP A 32 -10.40 3.48 -10.94
N ILE A 33 -9.27 3.96 -11.46
CA ILE A 33 -7.99 3.22 -11.44
C ILE A 33 -7.56 2.97 -10.00
N LEU A 34 -7.59 3.99 -9.15
CA LEU A 34 -7.23 3.86 -7.73
C LEU A 34 -8.16 2.89 -7.01
N VAL A 35 -9.47 2.98 -7.20
CA VAL A 35 -10.46 2.06 -6.60
C VAL A 35 -10.16 0.61 -7.01
N PHE A 36 -9.87 0.38 -8.30
CA PHE A 36 -9.55 -0.95 -8.80
C PHE A 36 -8.28 -1.51 -8.14
N TYR A 37 -7.14 -0.78 -8.21
CA TYR A 37 -5.88 -1.26 -7.66
C TYR A 37 -5.91 -1.40 -6.14
N ASN A 38 -6.58 -0.48 -5.43
CA ASN A 38 -6.73 -0.57 -3.98
C ASN A 38 -7.53 -1.81 -3.58
N SER A 39 -8.64 -2.10 -4.28
CA SER A 39 -9.44 -3.30 -4.01
C SER A 39 -8.65 -4.59 -4.29
N ALA A 40 -7.83 -4.57 -5.33
CA ALA A 40 -6.98 -5.68 -5.71
C ALA A 40 -5.87 -5.92 -4.67
N THR A 41 -5.17 -4.87 -4.26
CA THR A 41 -4.12 -4.94 -3.23
C THR A 41 -4.70 -5.38 -1.88
N ASP A 42 -5.86 -4.84 -1.47
CA ASP A 42 -6.53 -5.22 -0.23
C ASP A 42 -6.93 -6.71 -0.22
N ALA A 43 -7.42 -7.23 -1.34
CA ALA A 43 -7.73 -8.65 -1.47
C ALA A 43 -6.49 -9.54 -1.32
N LEU A 44 -5.35 -9.15 -1.91
CA LEU A 44 -4.09 -9.87 -1.78
C LEU A 44 -3.55 -9.80 -0.35
N LEU A 45 -3.57 -8.62 0.28
CA LEU A 45 -3.10 -8.44 1.65
C LEU A 45 -3.98 -9.19 2.66
N LYS A 46 -5.31 -9.24 2.47
CA LYS A 46 -6.21 -10.06 3.26
C LYS A 46 -5.90 -11.55 3.13
N GLN A 47 -5.60 -12.02 1.92
CA GLN A 47 -5.19 -13.41 1.72
C GLN A 47 -3.84 -13.70 2.41
N TYR A 48 -2.86 -12.80 2.25
CA TYR A 48 -1.57 -12.92 2.92
C TYR A 48 -1.73 -12.97 4.45
N ALA A 49 -2.55 -12.09 5.03
CA ALA A 49 -2.82 -12.07 6.46
C ALA A 49 -3.43 -13.39 6.98
N LYS A 50 -4.27 -14.08 6.17
CA LYS A 50 -4.78 -15.41 6.52
C LYS A 50 -3.67 -16.45 6.57
N GLU A 51 -2.77 -16.45 5.59
CA GLU A 51 -1.64 -17.37 5.55
C GLU A 51 -0.68 -17.14 6.74
N VAL A 52 -0.42 -15.90 7.08
CA VAL A 52 0.41 -15.51 8.24
C VAL A 52 -0.17 -16.04 9.56
N ARG A 53 -1.51 -16.01 9.72
CA ARG A 53 -2.18 -16.50 10.93
C ARG A 53 -1.99 -18.02 11.13
N VAL A 54 -1.86 -18.77 10.05
CA VAL A 54 -1.62 -20.23 10.11
C VAL A 54 -0.21 -20.55 10.64
N ILE A 55 0.74 -19.61 10.48
CA ILE A 55 2.14 -19.78 10.88
C ILE A 55 2.36 -19.40 12.38
N GLN A 56 1.30 -19.05 13.11
CA GLN A 56 1.38 -18.66 14.53
C GLN A 56 2.09 -19.72 15.35
N GLY A 57 3.07 -19.28 16.16
CA GLY A 57 3.88 -20.17 17.01
C GLY A 57 5.30 -20.42 16.54
N SER A 58 5.65 -20.02 15.30
CA SER A 58 7.02 -20.05 14.79
C SER A 58 7.67 -18.65 14.82
N THR A 59 9.00 -18.58 14.87
CA THR A 59 9.72 -17.30 14.72
C THR A 59 9.45 -16.61 13.38
N ALA A 60 9.00 -17.36 12.38
CA ALA A 60 8.66 -16.87 11.06
C ALA A 60 7.42 -15.95 11.04
N TRP A 61 6.46 -16.12 11.98
CA TRP A 61 5.25 -15.30 12.00
C TRP A 61 5.54 -13.82 12.24
N LYS A 62 6.52 -13.48 13.09
CA LYS A 62 6.92 -12.09 13.34
C LYS A 62 7.42 -11.43 12.05
N THR A 63 8.27 -12.15 11.32
CA THR A 63 8.78 -11.66 10.03
C THR A 63 7.64 -11.46 9.04
N ALA A 64 6.69 -12.39 8.97
CA ALA A 64 5.55 -12.31 8.08
C ALA A 64 4.63 -11.12 8.40
N ILE A 65 4.38 -10.84 9.70
CA ILE A 65 3.64 -9.64 10.12
C ILE A 65 4.38 -8.35 9.73
N VAL A 66 5.69 -8.30 9.94
CA VAL A 66 6.49 -7.13 9.52
C VAL A 66 6.35 -6.89 8.03
N TYR A 67 6.43 -7.94 7.21
CA TYR A 67 6.22 -7.81 5.75
C TYR A 67 4.81 -7.33 5.42
N GLU A 68 3.77 -7.84 6.08
CA GLU A 68 2.40 -7.38 5.87
C GLU A 68 2.28 -5.87 6.13
N HIS A 69 2.79 -5.40 7.26
CA HIS A 69 2.74 -3.97 7.59
C HIS A 69 3.53 -3.11 6.62
N ILE A 70 4.71 -3.55 6.18
CA ILE A 70 5.50 -2.84 5.16
C ILE A 70 4.73 -2.78 3.84
N LEU A 71 4.13 -3.87 3.38
CA LEU A 71 3.34 -3.88 2.15
C LEU A 71 2.14 -2.93 2.24
N ARG A 72 1.44 -2.90 3.38
CA ARG A 72 0.34 -1.94 3.60
C ARG A 72 0.83 -0.49 3.63
N ALA A 73 2.00 -0.24 4.20
CA ALA A 73 2.61 1.08 4.18
C ALA A 73 2.95 1.50 2.74
N ILE A 74 3.54 0.62 1.93
CA ILE A 74 3.85 0.88 0.52
C ILE A 74 2.59 1.17 -0.28
N ASP A 75 1.51 0.42 -0.08
CA ASP A 75 0.22 0.65 -0.73
C ASP A 75 -0.32 2.04 -0.39
N ASN A 76 -0.35 2.40 0.89
CA ASN A 76 -0.87 3.70 1.33
C ASN A 76 -0.02 4.89 0.85
N ILE A 77 1.32 4.76 0.77
CA ILE A 77 2.14 5.84 0.19
C ILE A 77 1.94 5.96 -1.31
N GLY A 78 1.66 4.87 -2.01
CA GLY A 78 1.29 4.88 -3.42
C GLY A 78 -0.01 5.65 -3.67
N ILE A 79 -1.05 5.40 -2.86
CA ILE A 79 -2.31 6.14 -2.88
C ILE A 79 -2.06 7.63 -2.62
N ASN A 80 -1.26 7.93 -1.61
CA ASN A 80 -0.93 9.31 -1.26
C ASN A 80 -0.24 10.04 -2.41
N ALA A 81 0.74 9.39 -3.05
CA ALA A 81 1.45 9.94 -4.21
C ALA A 81 0.50 10.23 -5.40
N ALA A 82 -0.50 9.36 -5.64
CA ALA A 82 -1.48 9.58 -6.69
C ALA A 82 -2.32 10.85 -6.46
N TYR A 83 -2.74 11.11 -5.20
CA TYR A 83 -3.44 12.36 -4.87
C TYR A 83 -2.54 13.59 -4.97
N VAL A 84 -1.26 13.48 -4.62
CA VAL A 84 -0.28 14.57 -4.82
C VAL A 84 -0.14 14.89 -6.31
N ILE A 85 0.02 13.88 -7.16
CA ILE A 85 0.10 14.06 -8.61
C ILE A 85 -1.20 14.70 -9.14
N LYS A 86 -2.37 14.23 -8.67
CA LYS A 86 -3.65 14.80 -9.05
C LYS A 86 -3.77 16.28 -8.67
N PHE A 87 -3.31 16.65 -7.48
CA PHE A 87 -3.25 18.04 -7.05
C PHE A 87 -2.38 18.89 -7.99
N PHE A 88 -1.19 18.43 -8.35
CA PHE A 88 -0.32 19.16 -9.28
C PHE A 88 -0.92 19.29 -10.68
N LEU A 89 -1.70 18.32 -11.14
CA LEU A 89 -2.34 18.37 -12.46
C LEU A 89 -3.58 19.26 -12.51
N ARG A 90 -4.36 19.32 -11.41
CA ARG A 90 -5.66 20.01 -11.38
C ARG A 90 -5.66 21.29 -10.52
N GLY A 91 -4.63 21.51 -9.73
CA GLY A 91 -4.52 22.63 -8.78
C GLY A 91 -5.39 22.51 -7.53
N VAL A 92 -6.27 21.50 -7.45
CA VAL A 92 -7.22 21.32 -6.35
C VAL A 92 -7.58 19.85 -6.17
N LEU A 93 -7.84 19.45 -4.93
CA LEU A 93 -8.49 18.20 -4.55
C LEU A 93 -9.89 18.50 -4.02
N SER A 94 -10.85 17.62 -4.30
CA SER A 94 -12.17 17.68 -3.64
C SER A 94 -12.05 17.39 -2.15
N ASN A 95 -13.09 17.69 -1.38
CA ASN A 95 -13.11 17.37 0.06
C ASN A 95 -12.92 15.88 0.31
N GLU A 96 -13.57 15.03 -0.48
CA GLU A 96 -13.43 13.57 -0.37
C GLU A 96 -12.00 13.11 -0.67
N GLU A 97 -11.40 13.61 -1.74
CA GLU A 97 -10.01 13.32 -2.11
C GLU A 97 -9.01 13.80 -1.04
N THR A 98 -9.27 14.96 -0.46
CA THR A 98 -8.46 15.48 0.66
C THR A 98 -8.54 14.56 1.87
N VAL A 99 -9.73 14.07 2.21
CA VAL A 99 -9.92 13.08 3.29
C VAL A 99 -9.15 11.79 2.98
N GLN A 100 -9.24 11.26 1.76
CA GLN A 100 -8.51 10.05 1.37
C GLN A 100 -7.00 10.26 1.39
N TYR A 101 -6.50 11.41 0.95
CA TYR A 101 -5.09 11.79 1.05
C TYR A 101 -4.61 11.77 2.50
N ILE A 102 -5.33 12.44 3.42
CA ILE A 102 -4.99 12.48 4.84
C ILE A 102 -5.03 11.08 5.44
N ARG A 103 -6.08 10.30 5.13
CA ARG A 103 -6.24 8.92 5.61
C ARG A 103 -5.08 8.03 5.18
N SER A 104 -4.71 8.05 3.91
CA SER A 104 -3.60 7.24 3.40
C SER A 104 -2.26 7.64 4.04
N LYS A 105 -2.04 8.93 4.30
CA LYS A 105 -0.86 9.42 5.02
C LYS A 105 -0.79 8.89 6.45
N ILE A 106 -1.90 8.92 7.18
CA ILE A 106 -1.98 8.41 8.56
C ILE A 106 -1.73 6.91 8.58
N LEU A 107 -2.41 6.15 7.71
CA LEU A 107 -2.25 4.69 7.62
C LEU A 107 -0.83 4.28 7.23
N PHE A 108 -0.18 5.00 6.32
CA PHE A 108 1.22 4.78 5.98
C PHE A 108 2.13 4.86 7.22
N LEU A 109 1.97 5.92 8.02
CA LEU A 109 2.78 6.12 9.22
C LEU A 109 2.49 5.06 10.30
N ASP A 110 1.22 4.74 10.50
CA ASP A 110 0.77 3.74 11.47
C ASP A 110 1.33 2.34 11.14
N TYR A 111 1.23 1.90 9.89
CA TYR A 111 1.78 0.61 9.48
C TYR A 111 3.32 0.56 9.59
N LEU A 112 4.02 1.65 9.31
CA LEU A 112 5.47 1.69 9.55
C LEU A 112 5.82 1.59 11.01
N GLU A 113 5.07 2.23 11.89
CA GLU A 113 5.27 2.16 13.33
C GLU A 113 4.99 0.75 13.87
N GLN A 114 3.91 0.12 13.41
CA GLN A 114 3.63 -1.28 13.71
C GLN A 114 4.75 -2.20 13.23
N ALA A 115 5.24 -2.05 12.00
CA ALA A 115 6.37 -2.83 11.50
C ALA A 115 7.63 -2.64 12.35
N SER A 116 7.91 -1.42 12.80
CA SER A 116 9.07 -1.12 13.65
C SER A 116 8.98 -1.76 15.04
N SER A 117 7.78 -1.87 15.60
CA SER A 117 7.54 -2.50 16.90
C SER A 117 7.86 -4.01 16.91
N PHE A 118 7.71 -4.67 15.75
CA PHE A 118 8.02 -6.10 15.61
C PHE A 118 9.44 -6.38 15.10
N SER A 119 10.16 -5.39 14.56
CA SER A 119 11.48 -5.58 13.94
C SER A 119 12.47 -4.47 14.31
N PRO A 120 13.49 -4.77 15.13
CA PRO A 120 14.56 -3.81 15.44
C PRO A 120 15.34 -3.33 14.18
N VAL A 121 15.35 -4.14 13.11
CA VAL A 121 15.99 -3.77 11.84
C VAL A 121 15.18 -2.66 11.18
N VAL A 122 13.85 -2.80 11.13
CA VAL A 122 12.94 -1.79 10.56
C VAL A 122 13.01 -0.51 11.40
N ASP A 123 12.95 -0.60 12.72
CA ASP A 123 13.06 0.55 13.63
C ASP A 123 14.36 1.35 13.37
N ARG A 124 15.51 0.66 13.30
CA ARG A 124 16.79 1.30 13.02
C ARG A 124 16.78 2.01 11.65
N ARG A 125 16.24 1.37 10.62
CA ARG A 125 16.14 1.97 9.28
C ARG A 125 15.23 3.19 9.26
N LEU A 126 14.08 3.13 9.93
CA LEU A 126 13.17 4.27 10.03
C LEU A 126 13.80 5.45 10.77
N LYS A 127 14.52 5.21 11.86
CA LYS A 127 15.28 6.24 12.57
C LYS A 127 16.34 6.89 11.68
N MET A 128 17.04 6.09 10.89
CA MET A 128 18.02 6.62 9.91
C MET A 128 17.35 7.52 8.86
N ILE A 129 16.19 7.10 8.32
CA ILE A 129 15.42 7.88 7.33
C ILE A 129 14.93 9.19 7.96
N ARG A 130 14.30 9.13 9.13
CA ARG A 130 13.77 10.30 9.85
C ARG A 130 14.87 11.32 10.22
N ASN A 131 16.07 10.84 10.54
CA ASN A 131 17.24 11.69 10.83
C ASN A 131 17.94 12.17 9.56
N GLY A 132 17.56 11.66 8.39
CA GLY A 132 18.15 12.04 7.12
C GLY A 132 17.83 13.49 6.72
N LYS A 133 18.80 14.17 6.09
CA LYS A 133 18.67 15.57 5.64
C LYS A 133 17.46 15.79 4.71
N ASN A 134 17.15 14.82 3.87
CA ASN A 134 16.05 14.92 2.92
C ASN A 134 14.67 14.82 3.62
N TYR A 135 14.56 14.03 4.67
CA TYR A 135 13.30 13.90 5.42
C TYR A 135 13.01 15.21 6.19
N ARG A 136 14.01 15.82 6.79
CA ARG A 136 13.84 17.12 7.46
C ARG A 136 13.38 18.20 6.48
N LYS A 137 13.98 18.26 5.30
CA LYS A 137 13.54 19.21 4.24
C LYS A 137 12.09 19.00 3.82
N LEU A 138 11.60 17.76 3.78
CA LEU A 138 10.22 17.43 3.46
C LEU A 138 9.22 17.90 4.55
N LEU A 139 9.66 17.97 5.81
CA LEU A 139 8.82 18.45 6.91
C LEU A 139 8.78 19.98 7.00
N GLU A 140 9.76 20.67 6.40
CA GLU A 140 9.86 22.15 6.35
C GLU A 140 9.07 22.75 5.17
N MET A 141 8.58 21.91 4.25
CA MET A 141 7.69 22.30 3.12
C MET A 141 6.22 22.27 3.52
#